data_b97ed26f19c68f44677dd6d02eb97001
#
_entry.id   b97ed26f19c68f44677dd6d02eb97001
#
_cell.length_a   1.000
_cell.length_b   1.000
_cell.length_c   1.000
_cell.angle_alpha   90.00
_cell.angle_beta   90.00
_cell.angle_gamma   90.00
#
_symmetry.space_group_name_H-M   'P 1'
#
loop_
_entity.id
_entity.type
_entity.pdbx_description
1 polymer ?
#
loop_
_entity_poly.entity_id
_entity_poly.type
_entity_poly.pdbx_seq_one_letter_code
_entity_poly.pdbx_strand_id
1 'polypeptide(L)' 'VIEGRVENSIISRRCQLEKEACISDSIIFPNVKIGTGARVQYAIVDKEVEIAPGVQVIGTKEKPIIIEKQGRVTEDRTL' A
#
# COMPACT_ATOMS: atom_id res chain seq x y z
N VAL A 1 7.39 4.59 10.84
CA VAL A 1 8.24 5.56 10.13
C VAL A 1 7.76 5.72 8.69
N ILE A 2 7.56 6.95 8.28
CA ILE A 2 7.09 7.24 6.94
C ILE A 2 8.16 8.05 6.22
N GLU A 3 8.76 7.44 5.20
CA GLU A 3 9.78 8.10 4.40
C GLU A 3 9.34 8.36 2.96
N GLY A 4 8.16 7.87 2.60
CA GLY A 4 7.60 8.07 1.28
C GLY A 4 6.56 9.16 1.27
N ARG A 5 5.71 9.15 0.25
CA ARG A 5 4.66 10.15 0.06
C ARG A 5 3.29 9.53 0.28
N VAL A 6 2.44 10.25 1.00
CA VAL A 6 1.07 9.82 1.27
C VAL A 6 0.13 10.96 0.90
N GLU A 7 -0.86 10.68 0.06
CA GLU A 7 -1.85 11.67 -0.34
C GLU A 7 -3.25 11.08 -0.27
N ASN A 8 -4.20 11.84 0.29
CA ASN A 8 -5.60 11.45 0.31
C ASN A 8 -5.84 10.04 0.86
N SER A 9 -5.07 9.62 1.85
CA SER A 9 -5.13 8.24 2.30
C SER A 9 -5.24 8.17 3.81
N ILE A 10 -5.73 7.03 4.29
CA ILE A 10 -5.80 6.76 5.72
C ILE A 10 -4.74 5.71 6.03
N ILE A 11 -3.81 6.06 6.89
CA ILE A 11 -2.72 5.18 7.28
C ILE A 11 -2.88 4.90 8.78
N SER A 12 -3.02 3.63 9.11
CA SER A 12 -3.15 3.21 10.51
C SER A 12 -1.78 3.13 11.18
N ARG A 13 -1.81 2.80 12.47
CA ARG A 13 -0.61 2.75 13.28
C ARG A 13 0.32 1.63 12.84
N ARG A 14 1.60 1.76 13.19
CA ARG A 14 2.64 0.76 12.97
C ARG A 14 2.85 0.41 11.50
N CYS A 15 2.59 1.37 10.64
CA CYS A 15 2.88 1.19 9.24
C CYS A 15 4.26 1.74 8.92
N GLN A 16 4.94 1.09 7.99
CA GLN A 16 6.24 1.55 7.51
C GLN A 16 6.14 1.84 6.03
N LEU A 17 6.55 3.02 5.65
CA LEU A 17 6.58 3.45 4.27
C LEU A 17 8.02 3.81 3.94
N GLU A 18 8.65 2.98 3.12
CA GLU A 18 10.06 3.15 2.80
C GLU A 18 10.27 4.28 1.79
N LYS A 19 11.53 4.58 1.51
CA LYS A 19 11.87 5.67 0.60
C LYS A 19 11.20 5.50 -0.75
N GLU A 20 10.73 6.61 -1.29
CA GLU A 20 10.17 6.67 -2.64
C GLU A 20 8.91 5.85 -2.83
N ALA A 21 8.37 5.26 -1.77
CA ALA A 21 7.08 4.63 -1.86
C ALA A 21 5.99 5.69 -1.90
N CYS A 22 4.90 5.41 -2.60
CA CYS A 22 3.81 6.37 -2.75
C CYS A 22 2.48 5.69 -2.46
N ILE A 23 1.66 6.33 -1.66
CA ILE A 23 0.31 5.87 -1.39
C ILE A 23 -0.64 7.03 -1.70
N SER A 24 -1.67 6.75 -2.48
CA SER A 24 -2.70 7.75 -2.74
C SER A 24 -4.07 7.10 -2.82
N ASP A 25 -5.07 7.82 -2.33
CA ASP A 25 -6.47 7.41 -2.38
C ASP A 25 -6.68 5.97 -1.89
N SER A 26 -6.01 5.63 -0.79
CA SER A 26 -6.00 4.26 -0.28
C SER A 26 -6.26 4.23 1.22
N ILE A 27 -6.62 3.05 1.71
CA ILE A 27 -6.79 2.83 3.14
C ILE A 27 -5.83 1.72 3.54
N ILE A 28 -4.95 2.03 4.50
CA ILE A 28 -3.91 1.09 4.94
C ILE A 28 -4.18 0.74 6.41
N PHE A 29 -4.39 -0.51 6.68
CA PHE A 29 -4.67 -1.00 8.03
C PHE A 29 -3.37 -1.18 8.82
N PRO A 30 -3.45 -1.48 10.13
CA PRO A 30 -2.25 -1.53 10.96
C PRO A 30 -1.24 -2.59 10.55
N ASN A 31 0.03 -2.32 10.86
CA ASN A 31 1.13 -3.27 10.67
C ASN A 31 1.38 -3.61 9.21
N VAL A 32 1.23 -2.63 8.33
CA VAL A 32 1.50 -2.81 6.91
C VAL A 32 2.88 -2.22 6.61
N LYS A 33 3.63 -2.91 5.77
CA LYS A 33 4.94 -2.44 5.33
C LYS A 33 4.93 -2.27 3.81
N ILE A 34 5.26 -1.08 3.36
CA ILE A 34 5.31 -0.76 1.94
C ILE A 34 6.78 -0.58 1.56
N GLY A 35 7.27 -1.38 0.64
CA GLY A 35 8.67 -1.38 0.27
C GLY A 35 9.10 -0.18 -0.56
N THR A 36 10.40 -0.03 -0.71
CA THR A 36 11.00 1.09 -1.42
C THR A 36 10.47 1.16 -2.85
N GLY A 37 10.02 2.35 -3.26
CA GLY A 37 9.56 2.58 -4.61
C GLY A 37 8.22 1.96 -4.97
N ALA A 38 7.56 1.29 -4.03
CA ALA A 38 6.25 0.70 -4.31
C ALA A 38 5.19 1.80 -4.44
N ARG A 39 4.16 1.50 -5.20
CA ARG A 39 3.05 2.42 -5.40
C ARG A 39 1.74 1.75 -5.02
N VAL A 40 0.91 2.47 -4.27
CA VAL A 40 -0.39 1.98 -3.87
C VAL A 40 -1.41 3.06 -4.18
N GLN A 41 -2.34 2.78 -5.08
CA GLN A 41 -3.38 3.73 -5.47
C GLN A 41 -4.71 3.03 -5.52
N TYR A 42 -5.75 3.67 -4.96
CA TYR A 42 -7.10 3.12 -4.95
C TYR A 42 -7.09 1.68 -4.47
N ALA A 43 -6.50 1.46 -3.30
CA ALA A 43 -6.40 0.12 -2.74
C ALA A 43 -6.77 0.15 -1.26
N ILE A 44 -7.26 -0.98 -0.80
CA ILE A 44 -7.50 -1.22 0.61
C ILE A 44 -6.56 -2.35 1.02
N VAL A 45 -5.58 -2.03 1.86
CA VAL A 45 -4.58 -3.00 2.28
C VAL A 45 -4.88 -3.38 3.71
N ASP A 46 -5.25 -4.64 3.92
CA ASP A 46 -5.61 -5.13 5.25
C ASP A 46 -4.36 -5.24 6.12
N LYS A 47 -4.58 -5.53 7.39
CA LYS A 47 -3.51 -5.54 8.37
C LYS A 47 -2.48 -6.63 8.10
N GLU A 48 -1.26 -6.38 8.57
CA GLU A 48 -0.18 -7.36 8.51
C GLU A 48 0.18 -7.78 7.09
N VAL A 49 0.11 -6.83 6.16
CA VAL A 49 0.49 -7.07 4.76
C VAL A 49 1.84 -6.44 4.50
N GLU A 50 2.65 -7.11 3.71
CA GLU A 50 3.93 -6.56 3.26
C GLU A 50 3.90 -6.44 1.74
N ILE A 51 4.19 -5.24 1.24
CA ILE A 51 4.29 -5.00 -0.19
C ILE A 51 5.77 -4.86 -0.54
N ALA A 52 6.24 -5.72 -1.44
CA ALA A 52 7.64 -5.79 -1.79
C ALA A 52 8.10 -4.51 -2.50
N PRO A 53 9.41 -4.21 -2.48
CA PRO A 53 9.91 -3.03 -3.17
C PRO A 53 9.57 -3.04 -4.65
N GLY A 54 9.21 -1.86 -5.16
CA GLY A 54 8.92 -1.69 -6.59
C GLY A 54 7.57 -2.22 -7.06
N VAL A 55 6.81 -2.86 -6.18
CA VAL A 55 5.52 -3.43 -6.58
C VAL A 55 4.49 -2.31 -6.74
N GLN A 56 3.63 -2.45 -7.72
CA GLN A 56 2.55 -1.49 -7.96
C GLN A 56 1.21 -2.14 -7.66
N VAL A 57 0.44 -1.49 -6.79
CA VAL A 57 -0.92 -1.92 -6.47
C VAL A 57 -1.82 -0.76 -6.86
N ILE A 58 -2.40 -0.85 -8.04
CA ILE A 58 -3.12 0.26 -8.63
C ILE A 58 -4.51 -0.18 -9.06
N GLY A 59 -5.50 0.31 -8.34
CA GLY A 59 -6.89 0.09 -8.71
C GLY A 59 -7.48 1.32 -9.37
N THR A 60 -8.80 1.40 -9.38
CA THR A 60 -9.51 2.57 -9.87
C THR A 60 -10.51 3.01 -8.83
N LYS A 61 -11.03 4.22 -9.01
CA LYS A 61 -12.02 4.74 -8.08
C LYS A 61 -13.25 3.84 -7.99
N GLU A 62 -13.64 3.25 -9.10
CA GLU A 62 -14.80 2.36 -9.14
C GLU A 62 -14.48 0.95 -8.66
N LYS A 63 -13.23 0.52 -8.83
CA LYS A 63 -12.82 -0.84 -8.47
C LYS A 63 -11.49 -0.80 -7.73
N PRO A 64 -11.51 -0.48 -6.45
CA PRO A 64 -10.27 -0.52 -5.67
C PRO A 64 -9.78 -1.96 -5.51
N ILE A 65 -8.47 -2.10 -5.41
CA ILE A 65 -7.86 -3.40 -5.17
C ILE A 65 -7.85 -3.66 -3.67
N ILE A 66 -8.25 -4.87 -3.28
CA ILE A 66 -8.26 -5.26 -1.88
C ILE A 66 -7.19 -6.31 -1.65
N ILE A 67 -6.26 -6.01 -0.75
CA ILE A 67 -5.20 -6.94 -0.36
C ILE A 67 -5.57 -7.49 1.01
N GLU A 68 -5.74 -8.80 1.08
CA GLU A 68 -6.19 -9.44 2.31
C GLU A 68 -5.06 -9.51 3.34
N LYS A 69 -5.44 -9.64 4.60
CA LYS A 69 -4.49 -9.63 5.70
C LYS A 69 -3.48 -10.77 5.61
N GLN A 70 -2.31 -10.54 6.24
CA GLN A 70 -1.23 -11.51 6.34
C GLN A 70 -0.72 -11.95 4.98
N GLY A 71 -0.89 -11.08 3.99
CA GLY A 71 -0.39 -11.38 2.67
C GLY A 71 0.96 -10.73 2.42
N ARG A 72 1.65 -11.23 1.43
CA ARG A 72 2.82 -10.57 0.91
C ARG A 72 2.64 -10.40 -0.58
N VAL A 73 2.72 -9.17 -1.03
CA VAL A 73 2.51 -8.85 -2.43
C VAL A 73 3.88 -8.68 -3.08
N THR A 74 4.23 -9.60 -3.95
CA THR A 74 5.52 -9.58 -4.64
C THR A 74 5.39 -9.31 -6.12
N GLU A 75 4.16 -9.26 -6.64
CA GLU A 75 3.91 -8.97 -8.04
C GLU A 75 2.93 -7.83 -8.16
N ASP A 76 3.01 -7.10 -9.27
CA ASP A 76 2.11 -5.98 -9.49
C ASP A 76 0.66 -6.43 -9.51
N ARG A 77 -0.20 -5.60 -8.91
CA ARG A 77 -1.64 -5.79 -8.91
C ARG A 77 -2.27 -4.55 -9.51
N THR A 78 -2.58 -4.59 -10.77
CA THR A 78 -3.17 -3.46 -11.49
C THR A 78 -4.43 -3.88 -12.20
N LEU A 79 -5.31 -2.91 -12.40
CA LEU A 79 -6.52 -3.11 -13.18
C LEU A 79 -6.35 -2.59 -14.59
#